data_99a72674bb922bc55bd52eea8a2f1746
#
_entry.id   99a72674bb922bc55bd52eea8a2f1746
#
_cell.length_a   1.000
_cell.length_b   1.000
_cell.length_c   1.000
_cell.angle_alpha   90.00
_cell.angle_beta   90.00
_cell.angle_gamma   90.00
#
_symmetry.space_group_name_H-M   'P 1'
#
loop_
_entity.id
_entity.type
_entity.pdbx_description
1 polymer ?
#
loop_
_entity_poly.entity_id
_entity_poly.type
_entity_poly.pdbx_seq_one_letter_code
_entity_poly.pdbx_strand_id
1 'polypeptide(L)'
;MFTASGSIGSGSVTASLGRISVTVPVTVTARALRTLDGFETSFATATGTRAMLSYNREMTRVHNGYASARLDYAIGSEGNAYIGLNYAIPSNYDQLNFWVYGDNSGAQLALVTDAGSVNLGALNFSGWKLLTAKLGTATAVTGLTVSSASDLISAIYLDQLVLSYGGLTDTTAPKLSLQYNAASNTVTGTVKDDIDGAAIPTIRVTYDGKSYTSYTYNQSSGALSISLPAADGAQHRVNVVAGDASGNLSRAGMNAGTSSTTPAFNDMKDHWANDAVAYLKRSGISNGSNGNFLPDTNISRQEFAVLLARYLGSSQDHSSVQLPFADTNEIASWALNGAKAMYSLGIIKGSSDGSGKLYFNPTANVSRQEAVTMLGRLTEKGYAQGALKFTDSSAIQSWAAEYVSTLSTMGILTGFSDGSFRPNGAMTRAQVATVLYKF
;
A
#
# COMPACT_ATOMS: atom_id res chain seq x y z
N MET A 1 37.03 -11.97 -7.80
CA MET A 1 35.60 -11.88 -7.60
C MET A 1 35.00 -11.63 -8.98
N PHE A 2 34.06 -12.45 -9.43
CA PHE A 2 33.37 -12.25 -10.70
C PHE A 2 32.03 -11.58 -10.43
N THR A 3 31.73 -10.50 -11.13
CA THR A 3 30.44 -9.81 -11.04
C THR A 3 29.67 -10.11 -12.34
N ALA A 4 28.51 -10.72 -12.23
CA ALA A 4 27.63 -10.93 -13.38
C ALA A 4 27.03 -9.59 -13.83
N SER A 5 26.97 -9.35 -15.13
CA SER A 5 26.45 -8.10 -15.73
C SER A 5 24.92 -8.05 -15.80
N GLY A 6 24.19 -8.77 -14.97
CA GLY A 6 22.73 -8.72 -14.88
C GLY A 6 21.97 -9.52 -15.94
N SER A 7 22.64 -10.26 -16.81
CA SER A 7 21.98 -11.15 -17.77
C SER A 7 21.95 -12.58 -17.28
N ILE A 8 20.76 -13.20 -17.32
CA ILE A 8 20.60 -14.65 -17.06
C ILE A 8 21.20 -15.42 -18.22
N GLY A 9 21.97 -16.48 -17.94
CA GLY A 9 22.54 -17.31 -18.97
C GLY A 9 23.60 -18.28 -18.44
N SER A 10 24.01 -19.17 -19.29
CA SER A 10 25.15 -20.10 -19.01
C SER A 10 26.35 -19.63 -19.78
N GLY A 11 27.50 -19.65 -19.13
CA GLY A 11 28.78 -19.31 -19.70
C GLY A 11 29.90 -20.18 -19.08
N SER A 12 31.12 -19.87 -19.41
CA SER A 12 32.27 -20.50 -18.78
C SER A 12 33.36 -19.47 -18.46
N VAL A 13 34.01 -19.67 -17.35
CA VAL A 13 35.22 -18.93 -16.97
C VAL A 13 36.43 -19.81 -17.21
N THR A 14 37.36 -19.35 -18.05
CA THR A 14 38.63 -20.07 -18.33
C THR A 14 39.78 -19.31 -17.71
N ALA A 15 40.56 -19.97 -16.88
CA ALA A 15 41.80 -19.46 -16.38
C ALA A 15 42.95 -20.23 -17.10
N SER A 16 43.93 -19.49 -17.64
CA SER A 16 45.06 -20.09 -18.36
C SER A 16 46.41 -19.61 -17.79
N LEU A 17 47.35 -20.54 -17.67
CA LEU A 17 48.74 -20.26 -17.32
C LEU A 17 49.62 -21.02 -18.29
N GLY A 18 50.21 -20.33 -19.26
CA GLY A 18 50.98 -20.96 -20.33
C GLY A 18 50.11 -21.87 -21.20
N ARG A 19 50.41 -23.15 -21.26
CA ARG A 19 49.63 -24.16 -22.00
C ARG A 19 48.56 -24.87 -21.16
N ILE A 20 48.46 -24.54 -19.87
CA ILE A 20 47.47 -25.12 -18.97
C ILE A 20 46.28 -24.19 -18.88
N SER A 21 45.10 -24.72 -19.16
CA SER A 21 43.83 -23.99 -18.95
C SER A 21 42.83 -24.85 -18.21
N VAL A 22 42.05 -24.21 -17.33
CA VAL A 22 40.92 -24.82 -16.63
C VAL A 22 39.72 -24.00 -16.95
N THR A 23 38.67 -24.66 -17.45
CA THR A 23 37.38 -24.04 -17.75
C THR A 23 36.35 -24.54 -16.76
N VAL A 24 35.68 -23.60 -16.07
CA VAL A 24 34.60 -23.89 -15.14
C VAL A 24 33.29 -23.34 -15.75
N PRO A 25 32.29 -24.19 -15.93
CA PRO A 25 30.96 -23.69 -16.35
C PRO A 25 30.36 -22.84 -15.24
N VAL A 26 29.77 -21.69 -15.61
CA VAL A 26 29.08 -20.76 -14.71
C VAL A 26 27.69 -20.54 -15.26
N THR A 27 26.69 -20.75 -14.43
CA THR A 27 25.31 -20.42 -14.76
C THR A 27 24.89 -19.25 -13.90
N VAL A 28 24.45 -18.16 -14.55
CA VAL A 28 23.81 -17.03 -13.90
C VAL A 28 22.31 -17.28 -13.95
N THR A 29 21.71 -17.57 -12.79
CA THR A 29 20.26 -17.70 -12.65
C THR A 29 19.68 -16.39 -12.14
N ALA A 30 18.42 -16.09 -12.49
CA ALA A 30 17.70 -15.02 -11.84
C ALA A 30 17.69 -15.27 -10.33
N ARG A 31 17.94 -14.23 -9.56
CA ARG A 31 17.67 -14.26 -8.13
C ARG A 31 16.16 -14.36 -7.98
N ALA A 32 15.66 -15.51 -7.56
CA ALA A 32 14.23 -15.70 -7.41
C ALA A 32 13.83 -15.33 -5.98
N LEU A 33 12.98 -14.33 -5.86
CA LEU A 33 12.16 -14.13 -4.69
C LEU A 33 10.80 -14.78 -4.95
N ARG A 34 10.20 -15.36 -3.93
CA ARG A 34 8.86 -15.95 -4.03
C ARG A 34 8.06 -15.66 -2.78
N THR A 35 7.00 -14.91 -2.92
CA THR A 35 6.02 -14.74 -1.85
C THR A 35 5.33 -16.09 -1.58
N LEU A 36 5.39 -16.54 -0.33
CA LEU A 36 4.60 -17.66 0.17
C LEU A 36 3.22 -17.19 0.58
N ASP A 37 3.16 -16.11 1.35
CA ASP A 37 1.92 -15.50 1.80
C ASP A 37 2.14 -14.01 2.08
N GLY A 38 1.27 -13.16 1.55
CA GLY A 38 1.22 -11.74 1.85
C GLY A 38 0.06 -11.40 2.80
N PHE A 39 -0.71 -12.40 3.23
CA PHE A 39 -1.89 -12.27 4.09
C PHE A 39 -2.99 -11.32 3.56
N GLU A 40 -3.00 -11.05 2.26
CA GLU A 40 -3.98 -10.13 1.63
C GLU A 40 -5.37 -10.77 1.45
N THR A 41 -5.43 -12.10 1.42
CA THR A 41 -6.68 -12.85 1.32
C THR A 41 -7.15 -13.26 2.73
N SER A 42 -8.42 -13.01 3.03
CA SER A 42 -8.99 -13.42 4.32
C SER A 42 -8.90 -14.93 4.49
N PHE A 43 -8.51 -15.36 5.67
CA PHE A 43 -8.45 -16.78 6.06
C PHE A 43 -9.21 -17.00 7.36
N ALA A 44 -9.68 -18.23 7.57
CA ALA A 44 -10.33 -18.62 8.81
C ALA A 44 -9.32 -18.64 9.96
N THR A 45 -9.75 -18.20 11.16
CA THR A 45 -8.92 -18.26 12.36
C THR A 45 -8.40 -19.69 12.57
N ALA A 46 -7.08 -19.83 12.63
CA ALA A 46 -6.42 -21.08 12.97
C ALA A 46 -6.09 -21.12 14.47
N THR A 47 -6.35 -22.25 15.10
CA THR A 47 -6.01 -22.48 16.51
C THR A 47 -4.83 -23.44 16.61
N GLY A 48 -3.93 -23.14 17.53
CA GLY A 48 -2.78 -23.99 17.87
C GLY A 48 -2.73 -24.30 19.37
N THR A 49 -1.57 -24.73 19.83
CA THR A 49 -1.33 -24.93 21.27
C THR A 49 -1.05 -23.57 21.91
N ARG A 50 -1.99 -23.05 22.68
CA ARG A 50 -1.91 -21.72 23.33
C ARG A 50 -1.61 -20.56 22.37
N ALA A 51 -2.00 -20.73 21.10
CA ALA A 51 -1.83 -19.74 20.06
C ALA A 51 -3.04 -19.72 19.14
N MET A 52 -3.32 -18.55 18.59
CA MET A 52 -4.40 -18.34 17.63
C MET A 52 -3.90 -17.38 16.55
N LEU A 53 -4.00 -17.79 15.27
CA LEU A 53 -3.70 -16.95 14.13
C LEU A 53 -4.99 -16.46 13.51
N SER A 54 -5.15 -15.16 13.36
CA SER A 54 -6.34 -14.51 12.82
C SER A 54 -6.00 -13.46 11.77
N TYR A 55 -6.95 -13.21 10.87
CA TYR A 55 -6.85 -12.20 9.85
C TYR A 55 -7.00 -10.80 10.45
N ASN A 56 -6.07 -9.90 10.15
CA ASN A 56 -6.06 -8.54 10.65
C ASN A 56 -6.13 -7.51 9.52
N ARG A 57 -6.96 -6.48 9.67
CA ARG A 57 -7.08 -5.32 8.78
C ARG A 57 -6.84 -3.98 9.47
N GLU A 58 -6.35 -3.99 10.68
CA GLU A 58 -5.95 -2.76 11.35
C GLU A 58 -4.69 -2.22 10.68
N MET A 59 -4.82 -1.15 9.90
CA MET A 59 -3.74 -0.61 9.06
C MET A 59 -2.47 -0.19 9.83
N THR A 60 -2.58 0.09 11.12
CA THR A 60 -1.42 0.34 11.99
C THR A 60 -0.62 -0.93 12.28
N ARG A 61 -1.18 -2.09 11.97
CA ARG A 61 -0.61 -3.44 12.12
C ARG A 61 -0.50 -4.17 10.77
N VAL A 62 -0.43 -3.45 9.68
CA VAL A 62 -0.16 -3.93 8.33
C VAL A 62 1.17 -3.33 7.88
N HIS A 63 2.08 -4.17 7.36
CA HIS A 63 3.34 -3.72 6.79
C HIS A 63 3.18 -3.44 5.29
N ASN A 64 2.61 -4.41 4.56
CA ASN A 64 2.37 -4.30 3.12
C ASN A 64 0.89 -4.57 2.82
N GLY A 65 0.34 -3.96 1.74
CA GLY A 65 -1.04 -4.18 1.32
C GLY A 65 -2.09 -3.63 2.28
N TYR A 66 -3.14 -4.40 2.50
CA TYR A 66 -4.30 -4.03 3.32
C TYR A 66 -4.54 -4.94 4.52
N ALA A 67 -3.77 -6.00 4.68
CA ALA A 67 -3.96 -6.98 5.73
C ALA A 67 -2.65 -7.58 6.22
N SER A 68 -2.70 -8.24 7.36
CA SER A 68 -1.63 -9.00 7.98
C SER A 68 -2.21 -10.16 8.78
N ALA A 69 -1.38 -11.05 9.29
CA ALA A 69 -1.80 -12.07 10.25
C ALA A 69 -1.52 -11.62 11.68
N ARG A 70 -2.49 -11.73 12.58
CA ARG A 70 -2.33 -11.52 14.01
C ARG A 70 -2.16 -12.86 14.71
N LEU A 71 -1.05 -13.04 15.41
CA LEU A 71 -0.76 -14.19 16.26
C LEU A 71 -0.94 -13.81 17.72
N ASP A 72 -2.08 -14.19 18.31
CA ASP A 72 -2.30 -14.14 19.74
C ASP A 72 -1.67 -15.38 20.38
N TYR A 73 -1.00 -15.23 21.54
CA TYR A 73 -0.38 -16.32 22.27
C TYR A 73 -0.46 -16.14 23.78
N ALA A 74 -0.55 -17.27 24.47
CA ALA A 74 -0.58 -17.32 25.94
C ALA A 74 0.41 -18.38 26.43
N ILE A 75 1.51 -17.94 27.03
CA ILE A 75 2.55 -18.81 27.58
C ILE A 75 2.29 -18.96 29.07
N GLY A 76 2.16 -20.19 29.53
CA GLY A 76 2.04 -20.56 30.92
C GLY A 76 3.25 -21.37 31.40
N SER A 77 3.10 -22.12 32.49
CA SER A 77 4.16 -22.93 33.11
C SER A 77 4.89 -23.92 32.19
N GLU A 78 4.30 -24.25 31.03
CA GLU A 78 4.95 -25.13 30.03
C GLU A 78 5.87 -24.37 29.07
N GLY A 79 5.95 -23.05 29.19
CA GLY A 79 6.98 -22.23 28.57
C GLY A 79 6.87 -21.97 27.07
N ASN A 80 5.84 -22.47 26.35
CA ASN A 80 5.71 -22.25 24.90
C ASN A 80 4.27 -22.17 24.42
N ALA A 81 4.07 -21.51 23.26
CA ALA A 81 2.90 -21.50 22.44
C ALA A 81 3.29 -21.87 21.01
N TYR A 82 2.45 -22.59 20.28
CA TYR A 82 2.71 -23.06 18.91
C TYR A 82 1.49 -22.84 18.03
N ILE A 83 1.76 -22.34 16.81
CA ILE A 83 0.78 -22.27 15.72
C ILE A 83 1.29 -23.05 14.50
N GLY A 84 0.46 -23.95 13.97
CA GLY A 84 0.75 -24.67 12.74
C GLY A 84 0.62 -23.81 11.51
N LEU A 85 1.59 -23.94 10.61
CA LEU A 85 1.58 -23.39 9.26
C LEU A 85 1.83 -24.53 8.28
N ASN A 86 1.53 -24.33 7.00
CA ASN A 86 1.74 -25.38 6.00
C ASN A 86 2.18 -24.77 4.67
N TYR A 87 3.47 -24.44 4.58
CA TYR A 87 4.07 -23.89 3.36
C TYR A 87 5.16 -24.79 2.84
N ALA A 88 5.03 -25.27 1.61
CA ALA A 88 6.11 -26.01 0.94
C ALA A 88 7.25 -25.08 0.55
N ILE A 89 8.50 -25.55 0.72
CA ILE A 89 9.72 -24.86 0.34
C ILE A 89 10.30 -25.58 -0.88
N PRO A 90 10.29 -24.95 -2.07
CA PRO A 90 10.99 -25.47 -3.23
C PRO A 90 12.52 -25.50 -3.00
N SER A 91 13.21 -26.46 -3.62
CA SER A 91 14.63 -26.75 -3.39
C SER A 91 15.60 -25.64 -3.80
N ASN A 92 15.14 -24.62 -4.51
CA ASN A 92 15.96 -23.48 -4.95
C ASN A 92 15.94 -22.29 -3.98
N TYR A 93 15.39 -22.45 -2.78
CA TYR A 93 15.35 -21.43 -1.73
C TYR A 93 16.07 -21.94 -0.48
N ASP A 94 16.83 -21.05 0.16
CA ASP A 94 17.59 -21.35 1.37
C ASP A 94 17.24 -20.47 2.57
N GLN A 95 16.37 -19.47 2.35
CA GLN A 95 15.94 -18.54 3.39
C GLN A 95 14.46 -18.20 3.28
N LEU A 96 13.84 -17.91 4.44
CA LEU A 96 12.54 -17.28 4.56
C LEU A 96 12.71 -15.93 5.25
N ASN A 97 12.22 -14.87 4.62
CA ASN A 97 12.18 -13.52 5.14
C ASN A 97 10.70 -13.15 5.40
N PHE A 98 10.44 -12.52 6.53
CA PHE A 98 9.09 -12.02 6.83
C PHE A 98 9.13 -10.89 7.86
N TRP A 99 8.13 -10.02 7.78
CA TRP A 99 8.00 -8.92 8.69
C TRP A 99 7.24 -9.35 9.94
N VAL A 100 7.75 -8.93 11.11
CA VAL A 100 7.12 -9.16 12.42
C VAL A 100 6.93 -7.81 13.11
N TYR A 101 5.71 -7.51 13.52
CA TYR A 101 5.44 -6.42 14.45
C TYR A 101 5.57 -6.96 15.86
N GLY A 102 6.64 -6.58 16.54
CA GLY A 102 6.96 -7.05 17.88
C GLY A 102 6.14 -6.35 18.97
N ASP A 103 5.98 -7.05 20.07
CA ASP A 103 5.23 -6.63 21.25
C ASP A 103 6.10 -6.20 22.44
N ASN A 104 7.43 -6.20 22.23
CA ASN A 104 8.44 -5.90 23.26
C ASN A 104 8.35 -6.81 24.51
N SER A 105 7.87 -8.04 24.35
CA SER A 105 7.68 -8.99 25.45
C SER A 105 8.96 -9.67 25.92
N GLY A 106 10.01 -9.67 25.07
CA GLY A 106 11.24 -10.42 25.30
C GLY A 106 11.12 -11.93 25.06
N ALA A 107 9.92 -12.44 24.66
CA ALA A 107 9.72 -13.83 24.33
C ALA A 107 10.57 -14.24 23.12
N GLN A 108 10.99 -15.52 23.06
CA GLN A 108 11.75 -16.06 21.94
C GLN A 108 10.80 -16.51 20.83
N LEU A 109 11.06 -16.08 19.60
CA LEU A 109 10.34 -16.53 18.41
C LEU A 109 11.21 -17.54 17.65
N ALA A 110 10.62 -18.64 17.22
CA ALA A 110 11.26 -19.62 16.36
C ALA A 110 10.35 -20.06 15.21
N LEU A 111 10.94 -20.24 14.02
CA LEU A 111 10.29 -20.88 12.89
C LEU A 111 10.44 -22.41 13.05
N VAL A 112 9.35 -23.14 12.86
CA VAL A 112 9.34 -24.60 12.87
C VAL A 112 9.28 -25.11 11.43
N THR A 113 10.17 -26.02 11.10
CA THR A 113 10.27 -26.67 9.78
C THR A 113 10.21 -28.18 9.94
N ASP A 114 10.05 -28.91 8.85
CA ASP A 114 10.17 -30.39 8.83
C ASP A 114 11.61 -30.89 9.15
N ALA A 115 12.62 -29.99 9.06
CA ALA A 115 14.01 -30.29 9.41
C ALA A 115 14.39 -29.83 10.83
N GLY A 116 13.48 -29.20 11.58
CA GLY A 116 13.72 -28.69 12.94
C GLY A 116 13.35 -27.22 13.11
N SER A 117 13.68 -26.66 14.28
CA SER A 117 13.35 -25.25 14.62
C SER A 117 14.53 -24.31 14.33
N VAL A 118 14.22 -23.16 13.78
CA VAL A 118 15.17 -22.06 13.51
C VAL A 118 14.87 -20.92 14.46
N ASN A 119 15.79 -20.60 15.37
CA ASN A 119 15.64 -19.48 16.29
C ASN A 119 15.73 -18.15 15.54
N LEU A 120 14.74 -17.28 15.73
CA LEU A 120 14.62 -15.96 15.13
C LEU A 120 15.00 -14.84 16.10
N GLY A 121 15.21 -15.18 17.38
CA GLY A 121 15.62 -14.27 18.46
C GLY A 121 14.46 -13.77 19.31
N ALA A 122 14.79 -12.84 20.19
CA ALA A 122 13.86 -12.30 21.15
C ALA A 122 12.99 -11.17 20.57
N LEU A 123 11.73 -11.14 20.96
CA LEU A 123 10.74 -10.10 20.64
C LEU A 123 10.96 -8.88 21.57
N ASN A 124 12.17 -8.33 21.60
CA ASN A 124 12.57 -7.17 22.41
C ASN A 124 12.49 -5.85 21.63
N PHE A 125 11.52 -5.75 20.72
CA PHE A 125 11.27 -4.59 19.88
C PHE A 125 9.77 -4.33 19.78
N SER A 126 9.42 -3.08 19.53
CA SER A 126 8.06 -2.63 19.17
C SER A 126 8.09 -2.06 17.76
N GLY A 127 7.08 -2.39 16.95
CA GLY A 127 7.04 -2.01 15.55
C GLY A 127 7.52 -3.11 14.62
N TRP A 128 7.55 -2.80 13.31
CA TRP A 128 7.92 -3.77 12.27
C TRP A 128 9.43 -4.01 12.21
N LYS A 129 9.81 -5.26 12.10
CA LYS A 129 11.20 -5.71 11.90
C LYS A 129 11.21 -6.88 10.93
N LEU A 130 12.10 -6.82 9.95
CA LEU A 130 12.35 -7.94 9.05
C LEU A 130 13.15 -9.02 9.79
N LEU A 131 12.63 -10.23 9.83
CA LEU A 131 13.30 -11.41 10.35
C LEU A 131 13.64 -12.37 9.22
N THR A 132 14.77 -13.06 9.33
CA THR A 132 15.27 -14.00 8.34
C THR A 132 15.60 -15.33 8.99
N ALA A 133 15.03 -16.41 8.46
CA ALA A 133 15.31 -17.78 8.83
C ALA A 133 16.14 -18.47 7.74
N LYS A 134 17.26 -19.09 8.10
CA LYS A 134 17.97 -20.01 7.21
C LYS A 134 17.28 -21.37 7.24
N LEU A 135 16.89 -21.86 6.07
CA LEU A 135 16.03 -23.05 5.95
C LEU A 135 16.82 -24.38 5.93
N GLY A 136 18.13 -24.32 5.63
CA GLY A 136 18.97 -25.53 5.58
C GLY A 136 18.45 -26.56 4.58
N THR A 137 18.13 -27.75 5.07
CA THR A 137 17.57 -28.85 4.27
C THR A 137 16.05 -28.94 4.35
N ALA A 138 15.37 -27.98 4.97
CA ALA A 138 13.93 -27.99 5.13
C ALA A 138 13.19 -27.93 3.79
N THR A 139 12.12 -28.72 3.68
CA THR A 139 11.24 -28.77 2.51
C THR A 139 9.85 -28.19 2.82
N ALA A 140 9.57 -27.90 4.10
CA ALA A 140 8.33 -27.27 4.52
C ALA A 140 8.51 -26.41 5.79
N VAL A 141 7.78 -25.30 5.83
CA VAL A 141 7.49 -24.57 7.07
C VAL A 141 6.26 -25.18 7.70
N THR A 142 6.39 -25.66 8.92
CA THR A 142 5.31 -26.36 9.63
C THR A 142 4.67 -25.53 10.75
N GLY A 143 5.32 -24.44 11.20
CA GLY A 143 4.75 -23.58 12.21
C GLY A 143 5.65 -22.48 12.74
N LEU A 144 5.13 -21.80 13.78
CA LEU A 144 5.88 -20.85 14.62
C LEU A 144 5.69 -21.23 16.09
N THR A 145 6.75 -21.06 16.86
CA THR A 145 6.76 -21.22 18.31
C THR A 145 7.16 -19.89 18.97
N VAL A 146 6.40 -19.50 20.00
CA VAL A 146 6.79 -18.42 20.90
C VAL A 146 7.03 -19.04 22.28
N SER A 147 8.17 -18.71 22.91
CA SER A 147 8.54 -19.27 24.22
C SER A 147 9.01 -18.19 25.19
N SER A 148 8.73 -18.38 26.48
CA SER A 148 9.16 -17.49 27.55
C SER A 148 9.38 -18.28 28.83
N ALA A 149 10.30 -17.81 29.68
CA ALA A 149 10.50 -18.39 31.02
C ALA A 149 9.45 -17.96 32.05
N SER A 150 8.62 -17.00 31.72
CA SER A 150 7.53 -16.48 32.58
C SER A 150 6.21 -16.52 31.84
N ASP A 151 5.11 -16.55 32.61
CA ASP A 151 3.76 -16.45 32.10
C ASP A 151 3.59 -15.16 31.30
N LEU A 152 3.01 -15.26 30.10
CA LEU A 152 2.89 -14.16 29.17
C LEU A 152 1.65 -14.34 28.28
N ILE A 153 0.84 -13.28 28.17
CA ILE A 153 -0.25 -13.18 27.20
C ILE A 153 0.01 -11.95 26.35
N SER A 154 0.17 -12.14 25.04
CA SER A 154 0.45 -11.04 24.13
C SER A 154 0.05 -11.37 22.70
N ALA A 155 0.34 -10.46 21.76
CA ALA A 155 0.12 -10.66 20.33
C ALA A 155 1.21 -9.98 19.50
N ILE A 156 1.61 -10.66 18.45
CA ILE A 156 2.46 -10.13 17.38
C ILE A 156 1.71 -10.15 16.05
N TYR A 157 2.24 -9.45 15.04
CA TYR A 157 1.66 -9.49 13.70
C TYR A 157 2.74 -9.92 12.71
N LEU A 158 2.30 -10.67 11.69
CA LEU A 158 3.15 -11.24 10.65
C LEU A 158 2.70 -10.70 9.31
N ASP A 159 3.66 -10.41 8.43
CA ASP A 159 3.38 -9.93 7.09
C ASP A 159 4.47 -10.33 6.11
N GLN A 160 4.11 -10.52 4.82
CA GLN A 160 5.03 -10.78 3.71
C GLN A 160 6.05 -11.90 3.96
N LEU A 161 5.58 -13.15 3.92
CA LEU A 161 6.45 -14.32 3.95
C LEU A 161 7.07 -14.52 2.56
N VAL A 162 8.38 -14.31 2.43
CA VAL A 162 9.09 -14.34 1.15
C VAL A 162 10.28 -15.28 1.21
N LEU A 163 10.29 -16.27 0.34
CA LEU A 163 11.43 -17.14 0.12
C LEU A 163 12.51 -16.42 -0.70
N SER A 164 13.77 -16.58 -0.31
CA SER A 164 14.95 -16.09 -1.03
C SER A 164 16.07 -17.10 -1.07
N TYR A 165 17.06 -16.82 -1.93
CA TYR A 165 18.29 -17.59 -2.05
C TYR A 165 19.51 -16.69 -1.84
N GLY A 166 20.50 -17.16 -1.08
CA GLY A 166 21.78 -16.48 -0.90
C GLY A 166 21.72 -15.19 -0.07
N GLY A 167 20.76 -15.05 0.85
CA GLY A 167 20.66 -13.90 1.75
C GLY A 167 20.10 -12.63 1.12
N LEU A 168 19.38 -12.79 0.03
CA LEU A 168 18.80 -11.68 -0.67
C LEU A 168 17.60 -11.12 0.09
N THR A 169 17.64 -9.83 0.40
CA THR A 169 16.49 -9.04 0.87
C THR A 169 16.24 -7.92 -0.12
N ASP A 170 14.98 -7.62 -0.39
CA ASP A 170 14.58 -6.55 -1.28
C ASP A 170 13.72 -5.53 -0.54
N THR A 171 14.12 -4.27 -0.63
CA THR A 171 13.42 -3.13 -0.03
C THR A 171 13.18 -2.02 -1.06
N THR A 172 13.45 -2.30 -2.32
CA THR A 172 13.27 -1.36 -3.44
C THR A 172 11.98 -1.69 -4.20
N ALA A 173 11.28 -0.68 -4.64
CA ALA A 173 10.05 -0.89 -5.40
C ALA A 173 10.34 -0.90 -6.91
N PRO A 174 9.54 -1.62 -7.71
CA PRO A 174 9.70 -1.65 -9.17
C PRO A 174 9.71 -0.25 -9.79
N LYS A 175 10.56 -0.03 -10.78
CA LYS A 175 10.55 1.19 -11.60
C LYS A 175 9.48 1.07 -12.67
N LEU A 176 8.58 2.04 -12.69
CA LEU A 176 7.41 2.06 -13.57
C LEU A 176 7.42 3.32 -14.42
N SER A 177 7.32 3.18 -15.74
CA SER A 177 7.14 4.28 -16.69
C SER A 177 5.89 4.07 -17.53
N LEU A 178 5.17 5.13 -17.87
CA LEU A 178 3.96 5.09 -18.71
C LEU A 178 4.03 6.18 -19.78
N GLN A 179 3.48 5.87 -20.96
CA GLN A 179 3.31 6.81 -22.07
C GLN A 179 1.97 6.56 -22.76
N TYR A 180 1.21 7.62 -23.02
CA TYR A 180 -0.04 7.55 -23.78
C TYR A 180 0.23 7.79 -25.26
N ASN A 181 -0.30 6.93 -26.11
CA ASN A 181 -0.32 7.08 -27.56
C ASN A 181 -1.75 7.41 -28.01
N ALA A 182 -1.97 8.67 -28.40
CA ALA A 182 -3.28 9.14 -28.82
C ALA A 182 -3.74 8.51 -30.16
N ALA A 183 -2.81 8.19 -31.06
CA ALA A 183 -3.15 7.63 -32.38
C ALA A 183 -3.70 6.21 -32.27
N SER A 184 -3.17 5.39 -31.36
CA SER A 184 -3.65 4.03 -31.11
C SER A 184 -4.61 3.92 -29.93
N ASN A 185 -4.82 5.01 -29.20
CA ASN A 185 -5.58 5.07 -27.95
C ASN A 185 -5.13 3.99 -26.94
N THR A 186 -3.82 3.89 -26.75
CA THR A 186 -3.19 2.92 -25.85
C THR A 186 -2.25 3.61 -24.86
N VAL A 187 -2.11 3.04 -23.67
CA VAL A 187 -1.03 3.38 -22.76
C VAL A 187 0.00 2.26 -22.80
N THR A 188 1.24 2.61 -23.07
CA THR A 188 2.37 1.68 -23.04
C THR A 188 3.32 2.04 -21.90
N GLY A 189 4.11 1.08 -21.46
CA GLY A 189 5.05 1.33 -20.39
C GLY A 189 6.06 0.21 -20.18
N THR A 190 6.92 0.42 -19.21
CA THR A 190 7.85 -0.60 -18.73
C THR A 190 7.77 -0.71 -17.22
N VAL A 191 7.84 -1.95 -16.73
CA VAL A 191 7.91 -2.24 -15.30
C VAL A 191 9.09 -3.18 -15.08
N LYS A 192 10.05 -2.77 -14.27
CA LYS A 192 11.24 -3.56 -13.95
C LYS A 192 11.70 -3.26 -12.54
N ASP A 193 12.17 -4.26 -11.88
CA ASP A 193 12.83 -4.19 -10.59
C ASP A 193 14.33 -4.51 -10.72
N ASP A 194 15.12 -4.09 -9.75
CA ASP A 194 16.57 -4.32 -9.74
C ASP A 194 16.93 -5.75 -9.31
N ILE A 195 16.04 -6.45 -8.62
CA ILE A 195 16.18 -7.83 -8.16
C ILE A 195 15.31 -8.79 -8.96
N ASP A 196 14.02 -8.52 -9.05
CA ASP A 196 13.04 -9.37 -9.76
C ASP A 196 13.09 -9.18 -11.30
N GLY A 197 13.80 -8.16 -11.76
CA GLY A 197 13.88 -7.82 -13.18
C GLY A 197 12.52 -7.45 -13.74
N ALA A 198 12.05 -8.20 -14.74
CA ALA A 198 10.73 -8.04 -15.34
C ALA A 198 9.70 -9.06 -14.79
N ALA A 199 10.09 -9.94 -13.88
CA ALA A 199 9.21 -10.98 -13.33
C ALA A 199 8.34 -10.43 -12.17
N ILE A 200 7.68 -9.30 -12.39
CA ILE A 200 6.86 -8.61 -11.39
C ILE A 200 5.55 -9.38 -11.17
N PRO A 201 5.28 -9.86 -9.94
CA PRO A 201 4.11 -10.71 -9.68
C PRO A 201 2.78 -9.92 -9.65
N THR A 202 2.83 -8.65 -9.29
CA THR A 202 1.63 -7.83 -9.15
C THR A 202 1.63 -6.67 -10.14
N ILE A 203 0.68 -6.68 -11.08
CA ILE A 203 0.33 -5.54 -11.92
C ILE A 203 -1.17 -5.30 -11.77
N ARG A 204 -1.54 -4.11 -11.31
CA ARG A 204 -2.94 -3.68 -11.22
C ARG A 204 -3.12 -2.40 -12.00
N VAL A 205 -4.14 -2.37 -12.84
CA VAL A 205 -4.51 -1.21 -13.64
C VAL A 205 -5.86 -0.71 -13.21
N THR A 206 -6.01 0.60 -13.09
CA THR A 206 -7.31 1.24 -12.95
C THR A 206 -7.53 2.26 -14.06
N TYR A 207 -8.78 2.33 -14.52
CA TYR A 207 -9.25 3.34 -15.46
C TYR A 207 -10.39 4.10 -14.77
N ASP A 208 -10.22 5.39 -14.58
CA ASP A 208 -11.12 6.24 -13.79
C ASP A 208 -11.47 5.62 -12.42
N GLY A 209 -10.43 5.18 -11.69
CA GLY A 209 -10.56 4.60 -10.35
C GLY A 209 -11.17 3.20 -10.28
N LYS A 210 -11.62 2.62 -11.41
CA LYS A 210 -12.19 1.27 -11.48
C LYS A 210 -11.16 0.28 -11.97
N SER A 211 -11.16 -0.93 -11.42
CA SER A 211 -10.29 -2.02 -11.88
C SER A 211 -10.44 -2.23 -13.39
N TYR A 212 -9.32 -2.34 -14.08
CA TYR A 212 -9.27 -2.46 -15.53
C TYR A 212 -8.38 -3.61 -15.96
N THR A 213 -8.91 -4.50 -16.82
CA THR A 213 -8.27 -5.78 -17.16
C THR A 213 -7.80 -5.88 -18.62
N SER A 214 -8.13 -4.88 -19.47
CA SER A 214 -7.70 -4.87 -20.89
C SER A 214 -6.25 -4.41 -21.02
N TYR A 215 -5.34 -5.18 -20.46
CA TYR A 215 -3.90 -4.94 -20.58
C TYR A 215 -3.13 -6.26 -20.74
N THR A 216 -1.91 -6.14 -21.25
CA THR A 216 -0.93 -7.23 -21.33
C THR A 216 0.36 -6.80 -20.63
N TYR A 217 0.98 -7.72 -19.92
CA TYR A 217 2.28 -7.54 -19.28
C TYR A 217 3.20 -8.70 -19.67
N ASN A 218 4.36 -8.38 -20.20
CA ASN A 218 5.36 -9.37 -20.58
C ASN A 218 6.43 -9.49 -19.49
N GLN A 219 6.38 -10.57 -18.74
CA GLN A 219 7.29 -10.83 -17.61
C GLN A 219 8.77 -11.05 -18.03
N SER A 220 9.07 -11.26 -19.31
CA SER A 220 10.45 -11.40 -19.78
C SER A 220 11.07 -10.06 -20.16
N SER A 221 10.29 -9.14 -20.73
CA SER A 221 10.79 -7.83 -21.18
C SER A 221 10.43 -6.68 -20.23
N GLY A 222 9.42 -6.83 -19.40
CA GLY A 222 8.82 -5.79 -18.58
C GLY A 222 7.91 -4.85 -19.35
N ALA A 223 7.53 -5.20 -20.59
CA ALA A 223 6.65 -4.38 -21.42
C ALA A 223 5.20 -4.49 -20.95
N LEU A 224 4.58 -3.33 -20.73
CA LEU A 224 3.16 -3.19 -20.41
C LEU A 224 2.44 -2.49 -21.56
N SER A 225 1.27 -3.00 -21.95
CA SER A 225 0.38 -2.38 -22.91
C SER A 225 -1.06 -2.43 -22.41
N ILE A 226 -1.73 -1.29 -22.42
CA ILE A 226 -3.11 -1.11 -21.94
C ILE A 226 -3.94 -0.57 -23.10
N SER A 227 -4.91 -1.35 -23.57
CA SER A 227 -5.85 -0.93 -24.60
C SER A 227 -7.00 -0.17 -23.94
N LEU A 228 -7.18 1.11 -24.28
CA LEU A 228 -8.22 1.94 -23.68
C LEU A 228 -9.57 1.76 -24.39
N PRO A 229 -10.70 2.08 -23.72
CA PRO A 229 -12.01 2.17 -24.35
C PRO A 229 -12.01 3.18 -25.50
N ALA A 230 -12.98 3.10 -26.40
CA ALA A 230 -13.12 4.07 -27.48
C ALA A 230 -13.17 5.50 -26.91
N ALA A 231 -12.49 6.43 -27.59
CA ALA A 231 -12.45 7.83 -27.17
C ALA A 231 -13.87 8.43 -27.18
N ASP A 232 -14.24 9.06 -26.06
CA ASP A 232 -15.55 9.70 -25.84
C ASP A 232 -15.44 11.24 -25.78
N GLY A 233 -14.24 11.78 -26.10
CA GLY A 233 -13.94 13.21 -26.03
C GLY A 233 -13.64 13.75 -24.65
N ALA A 234 -13.48 12.87 -23.66
CA ALA A 234 -13.11 13.25 -22.30
C ALA A 234 -11.66 12.85 -21.96
N GLN A 235 -11.10 13.47 -20.94
CA GLN A 235 -9.84 13.04 -20.33
C GLN A 235 -10.14 12.03 -19.22
N HIS A 236 -9.40 10.93 -19.25
CA HIS A 236 -9.49 9.82 -18.29
C HIS A 236 -8.21 9.64 -17.53
N ARG A 237 -8.30 9.04 -16.34
CA ARG A 237 -7.15 8.71 -15.51
C ARG A 237 -6.84 7.23 -15.60
N VAL A 238 -5.61 6.91 -16.01
CA VAL A 238 -5.05 5.55 -15.96
C VAL A 238 -4.03 5.51 -14.84
N ASN A 239 -4.19 4.60 -13.90
CA ASN A 239 -3.19 4.35 -12.87
C ASN A 239 -2.72 2.89 -12.99
N VAL A 240 -1.43 2.68 -12.75
CA VAL A 240 -0.81 1.36 -12.67
C VAL A 240 -0.10 1.25 -11.34
N VAL A 241 -0.34 0.15 -10.65
CA VAL A 241 0.41 -0.26 -9.46
C VAL A 241 1.19 -1.50 -9.81
N ALA A 242 2.48 -1.50 -9.50
CA ALA A 242 3.37 -2.64 -9.63
C ALA A 242 3.92 -3.02 -8.27
N GLY A 243 3.87 -4.32 -7.93
CA GLY A 243 4.42 -4.87 -6.70
C GLY A 243 5.37 -6.01 -6.98
N ASP A 244 6.56 -5.97 -6.40
CA ASP A 244 7.54 -7.05 -6.47
C ASP A 244 7.19 -8.23 -5.55
N ALA A 245 8.04 -9.25 -5.53
CA ALA A 245 7.84 -10.44 -4.70
C ALA A 245 8.02 -10.15 -3.19
N SER A 246 8.70 -9.08 -2.83
CA SER A 246 8.90 -8.64 -1.45
C SER A 246 7.79 -7.72 -0.94
N GLY A 247 6.83 -7.35 -1.80
CA GLY A 247 5.69 -6.51 -1.47
C GLY A 247 5.98 -5.02 -1.54
N ASN A 248 7.14 -4.60 -2.07
CA ASN A 248 7.39 -3.19 -2.30
C ASN A 248 6.57 -2.72 -3.50
N LEU A 249 5.88 -1.60 -3.34
CA LEU A 249 4.92 -1.08 -4.32
C LEU A 249 5.42 0.19 -4.98
N SER A 250 5.20 0.29 -6.27
CA SER A 250 5.29 1.53 -7.03
C SER A 250 3.97 1.84 -7.72
N ARG A 251 3.77 3.11 -8.03
CA ARG A 251 2.60 3.59 -8.74
C ARG A 251 2.98 4.67 -9.74
N ALA A 252 2.41 4.57 -10.92
CA ALA A 252 2.39 5.66 -11.89
C ALA A 252 0.96 5.91 -12.36
N GLY A 253 0.66 7.16 -12.61
CA GLY A 253 -0.64 7.54 -13.14
C GLY A 253 -0.48 8.60 -14.22
N MET A 254 -1.31 8.51 -15.26
CA MET A 254 -1.32 9.45 -16.36
C MET A 254 -2.72 9.76 -16.83
N ASN A 255 -2.86 10.86 -17.53
CA ASN A 255 -4.08 11.23 -18.19
C ASN A 255 -4.05 10.71 -19.65
N ALA A 256 -5.16 10.14 -20.09
CA ALA A 256 -5.39 9.67 -21.45
C ALA A 256 -6.64 10.35 -22.03
N GLY A 257 -6.68 10.55 -23.34
CA GLY A 257 -7.74 11.32 -23.99
C GLY A 257 -7.44 12.82 -24.07
N THR A 258 -8.44 13.60 -24.42
CA THR A 258 -8.33 15.06 -24.58
C THR A 258 -8.99 15.79 -23.41
N SER A 259 -8.37 16.88 -22.94
CA SER A 259 -9.03 17.77 -21.98
C SER A 259 -10.34 18.31 -22.56
N SER A 260 -11.39 18.25 -21.75
CA SER A 260 -12.70 18.74 -22.17
C SER A 260 -12.71 20.28 -22.20
N THR A 261 -13.09 20.85 -23.33
CA THR A 261 -13.39 22.29 -23.45
C THR A 261 -14.77 22.62 -22.89
N THR A 262 -15.63 21.60 -22.69
CA THR A 262 -16.97 21.80 -22.13
C THR A 262 -16.88 21.83 -20.61
N PRO A 263 -17.43 22.87 -19.96
CA PRO A 263 -17.43 22.96 -18.49
C PRO A 263 -18.28 21.86 -17.88
N ALA A 264 -17.75 21.21 -16.84
CA ALA A 264 -18.52 20.19 -16.10
C ALA A 264 -19.72 20.79 -15.36
N PHE A 265 -19.58 22.03 -14.86
CA PHE A 265 -20.60 22.84 -14.21
C PHE A 265 -20.50 24.28 -14.72
N ASN A 266 -21.53 25.11 -14.47
CA ASN A 266 -21.61 26.47 -15.00
C ASN A 266 -20.39 27.34 -14.61
N ASP A 267 -19.84 27.12 -13.41
CA ASP A 267 -18.73 27.87 -12.83
C ASP A 267 -17.35 27.21 -13.10
N MET A 268 -17.29 26.22 -13.99
CA MET A 268 -16.04 25.52 -14.33
C MET A 268 -15.44 25.97 -15.67
N LYS A 269 -16.01 26.98 -16.31
CA LYS A 269 -15.46 27.48 -17.60
C LYS A 269 -14.04 27.97 -17.39
N ASP A 270 -13.12 27.46 -18.19
CA ASP A 270 -11.68 27.78 -18.18
C ASP A 270 -10.98 27.53 -16.83
N HIS A 271 -11.63 26.78 -15.93
CA HIS A 271 -11.06 26.47 -14.62
C HIS A 271 -10.08 25.29 -14.73
N TRP A 272 -8.89 25.43 -14.13
CA TRP A 272 -7.79 24.45 -14.18
C TRP A 272 -8.18 23.04 -13.71
N ALA A 273 -9.16 22.90 -12.85
CA ALA A 273 -9.64 21.61 -12.31
C ALA A 273 -10.81 21.03 -13.12
N ASN A 274 -11.18 21.57 -14.27
CA ASN A 274 -12.38 21.15 -15.00
C ASN A 274 -12.38 19.63 -15.29
N ASP A 275 -11.27 19.03 -15.72
CA ASP A 275 -11.21 17.60 -16.03
C ASP A 275 -11.41 16.73 -14.77
N ALA A 276 -10.80 17.13 -13.65
CA ALA A 276 -10.98 16.46 -12.37
C ALA A 276 -12.43 16.54 -11.87
N VAL A 277 -13.05 17.72 -12.01
CA VAL A 277 -14.44 17.93 -11.62
C VAL A 277 -15.39 17.19 -12.57
N ALA A 278 -15.09 17.15 -13.87
CA ALA A 278 -15.85 16.35 -14.84
C ALA A 278 -15.80 14.86 -14.49
N TYR A 279 -14.62 14.35 -14.07
CA TYR A 279 -14.50 13.00 -13.56
C TYR A 279 -15.40 12.75 -12.33
N LEU A 280 -15.38 13.63 -11.31
CA LEU A 280 -16.22 13.49 -10.14
C LEU A 280 -17.72 13.48 -10.50
N LYS A 281 -18.12 14.28 -11.49
CA LYS A 281 -19.50 14.35 -11.97
C LYS A 281 -19.93 13.05 -12.65
N ARG A 282 -19.15 12.59 -13.67
CA ARG A 282 -19.50 11.37 -14.43
C ARG A 282 -19.41 10.10 -13.59
N SER A 283 -18.57 10.09 -12.54
CA SER A 283 -18.47 9.00 -11.58
C SER A 283 -19.51 9.05 -10.45
N GLY A 284 -20.40 10.05 -10.42
CA GLY A 284 -21.42 10.21 -9.39
C GLY A 284 -20.88 10.63 -8.02
N ILE A 285 -19.60 11.01 -7.93
CA ILE A 285 -18.97 11.42 -6.67
C ILE A 285 -19.45 12.79 -6.25
N SER A 286 -19.64 13.73 -7.20
CA SER A 286 -20.18 15.05 -6.94
C SER A 286 -21.19 15.46 -8.00
N ASN A 287 -22.38 15.87 -7.56
CA ASN A 287 -23.45 16.38 -8.45
C ASN A 287 -23.53 17.92 -8.48
N GLY A 288 -22.63 18.59 -7.71
CA GLY A 288 -22.72 20.05 -7.54
C GLY A 288 -23.98 20.49 -6.81
N SER A 289 -24.25 21.79 -6.87
CA SER A 289 -25.46 22.41 -6.31
C SER A 289 -25.93 23.50 -7.25
N ASN A 290 -27.22 23.51 -7.64
CA ASN A 290 -27.81 24.48 -8.55
C ASN A 290 -26.98 24.68 -9.85
N GLY A 291 -26.42 23.59 -10.41
CA GLY A 291 -25.62 23.63 -11.63
C GLY A 291 -24.19 24.14 -11.44
N ASN A 292 -23.74 24.40 -10.21
CA ASN A 292 -22.41 24.89 -9.87
C ASN A 292 -21.64 23.86 -9.02
N PHE A 293 -20.30 23.88 -9.13
CA PHE A 293 -19.39 23.07 -8.32
C PHE A 293 -18.82 23.83 -7.13
N LEU A 294 -18.70 25.14 -7.23
CA LEU A 294 -18.06 26.06 -6.27
C LEU A 294 -16.59 25.74 -6.05
N PRO A 295 -15.73 25.75 -7.12
CA PRO A 295 -14.37 25.18 -7.10
C PRO A 295 -13.46 25.85 -6.08
N ASP A 296 -13.55 27.17 -5.90
CA ASP A 296 -12.64 27.96 -5.06
C ASP A 296 -13.11 28.10 -3.60
N THR A 297 -14.28 27.55 -3.26
CA THR A 297 -14.73 27.53 -1.87
C THR A 297 -14.02 26.44 -1.08
N ASN A 298 -13.71 26.72 0.18
CA ASN A 298 -13.15 25.73 1.08
C ASN A 298 -14.17 24.63 1.35
N ILE A 299 -13.71 23.40 1.43
CA ILE A 299 -14.56 22.24 1.72
C ILE A 299 -14.64 22.00 3.23
N SER A 300 -15.84 21.75 3.74
CA SER A 300 -16.04 21.35 5.13
C SER A 300 -15.70 19.87 5.33
N ARG A 301 -15.42 19.48 6.59
CA ARG A 301 -15.08 18.09 6.95
C ARG A 301 -16.22 17.14 6.64
N GLN A 302 -17.49 17.54 6.86
CA GLN A 302 -18.65 16.68 6.51
C GLN A 302 -18.81 16.53 4.99
N GLU A 303 -18.58 17.58 4.19
CA GLU A 303 -18.60 17.48 2.73
C GLU A 303 -17.50 16.56 2.22
N PHE A 304 -16.30 16.69 2.76
CA PHE A 304 -15.18 15.82 2.39
C PHE A 304 -15.44 14.35 2.74
N ALA A 305 -16.01 14.06 3.91
CA ALA A 305 -16.43 12.71 4.29
C ALA A 305 -17.43 12.10 3.29
N VAL A 306 -18.38 12.88 2.80
CA VAL A 306 -19.34 12.43 1.78
C VAL A 306 -18.66 12.17 0.44
N LEU A 307 -17.73 13.04 0.01
CA LEU A 307 -16.99 12.81 -1.23
C LEU A 307 -16.16 11.53 -1.15
N LEU A 308 -15.48 11.28 -0.02
CA LEU A 308 -14.73 10.04 0.19
C LEU A 308 -15.63 8.81 0.20
N ALA A 309 -16.77 8.86 0.88
CA ALA A 309 -17.72 7.75 0.90
C ALA A 309 -18.23 7.41 -0.50
N ARG A 310 -18.56 8.41 -1.31
CA ARG A 310 -18.98 8.22 -2.69
C ARG A 310 -17.85 7.74 -3.58
N TYR A 311 -16.64 8.25 -3.40
CA TYR A 311 -15.45 7.79 -4.11
C TYR A 311 -15.20 6.29 -3.90
N LEU A 312 -15.38 5.81 -2.67
CA LEU A 312 -15.26 4.40 -2.31
C LEU A 312 -16.46 3.54 -2.75
N GLY A 313 -17.47 4.13 -3.35
CA GLY A 313 -18.72 3.42 -3.67
C GLY A 313 -19.47 2.92 -2.44
N SER A 314 -19.22 3.51 -1.26
CA SER A 314 -19.87 3.15 0.00
C SER A 314 -21.31 3.66 0.00
N SER A 315 -22.18 2.92 -0.71
CA SER A 315 -23.63 3.19 -0.76
C SER A 315 -24.42 2.38 0.29
N GLN A 316 -23.73 1.58 1.10
CA GLN A 316 -24.38 0.76 2.13
C GLN A 316 -24.93 1.63 3.25
N ASP A 317 -25.98 1.12 3.91
CA ASP A 317 -26.52 1.74 5.11
C ASP A 317 -25.56 1.52 6.31
N HIS A 318 -25.07 2.61 6.86
CA HIS A 318 -24.24 2.63 8.07
C HIS A 318 -25.01 3.12 9.30
N SER A 319 -26.34 3.07 9.28
CA SER A 319 -27.21 3.58 10.36
C SER A 319 -26.89 2.98 11.72
N SER A 320 -26.48 1.69 11.77
CA SER A 320 -26.09 0.98 13.00
C SER A 320 -24.77 1.47 13.61
N VAL A 321 -23.92 2.17 12.86
CA VAL A 321 -22.63 2.69 13.34
C VAL A 321 -22.88 3.82 14.33
N GLN A 322 -22.35 3.70 15.55
CA GLN A 322 -22.36 4.75 16.56
C GLN A 322 -21.08 5.58 16.45
N LEU A 323 -21.23 6.90 16.33
CA LEU A 323 -20.11 7.82 16.32
C LEU A 323 -19.74 8.23 17.75
N PRO A 324 -18.45 8.25 18.13
CA PRO A 324 -18.01 8.63 19.48
C PRO A 324 -17.86 10.15 19.65
N PHE A 325 -18.29 10.95 18.66
CA PHE A 325 -18.05 12.39 18.65
C PHE A 325 -19.10 13.15 19.46
N ALA A 326 -18.63 14.08 20.29
CA ALA A 326 -19.49 14.89 21.14
C ALA A 326 -20.41 15.80 20.34
N ASP A 327 -20.03 16.14 19.11
CA ASP A 327 -20.76 16.99 18.14
C ASP A 327 -21.47 16.19 17.04
N THR A 328 -21.76 14.92 17.27
CA THR A 328 -22.46 14.06 16.28
C THR A 328 -23.80 14.66 15.83
N ASN A 329 -24.50 15.36 16.72
CA ASN A 329 -25.78 16.02 16.43
C ASN A 329 -25.66 17.28 15.54
N GLU A 330 -24.45 17.79 15.34
CA GLU A 330 -24.16 18.92 14.44
C GLU A 330 -23.89 18.46 13.02
N ILE A 331 -23.72 17.16 12.79
CA ILE A 331 -23.54 16.59 11.45
C ILE A 331 -24.87 16.70 10.70
N ALA A 332 -24.84 17.36 9.54
CA ALA A 332 -26.02 17.48 8.69
C ALA A 332 -26.55 16.09 8.29
N SER A 333 -27.87 15.93 8.22
CA SER A 333 -28.52 14.63 7.93
C SER A 333 -28.03 13.98 6.63
N TRP A 334 -27.78 14.80 5.59
CA TRP A 334 -27.24 14.34 4.31
C TRP A 334 -25.78 13.84 4.39
N ALA A 335 -25.03 14.24 5.42
CA ALA A 335 -23.62 13.87 5.62
C ALA A 335 -23.43 12.72 6.62
N LEU A 336 -24.44 12.44 7.45
CA LEU A 336 -24.32 11.52 8.58
C LEU A 336 -23.90 10.10 8.14
N ASN A 337 -24.52 9.55 7.10
CA ASN A 337 -24.18 8.21 6.61
C ASN A 337 -22.73 8.17 6.07
N GLY A 338 -22.29 9.22 5.37
CA GLY A 338 -20.91 9.33 4.89
C GLY A 338 -19.89 9.43 6.04
N ALA A 339 -20.18 10.20 7.08
CA ALA A 339 -19.35 10.30 8.28
C ALA A 339 -19.24 8.94 9.01
N LYS A 340 -20.36 8.23 9.17
CA LYS A 340 -20.41 6.89 9.77
C LYS A 340 -19.64 5.86 8.96
N ALA A 341 -19.74 5.87 7.62
CA ALA A 341 -18.98 5.04 6.73
C ALA A 341 -17.46 5.29 6.90
N MET A 342 -17.03 6.54 6.88
CA MET A 342 -15.63 6.90 7.02
C MET A 342 -15.07 6.61 8.42
N TYR A 343 -15.90 6.70 9.44
CA TYR A 343 -15.52 6.30 10.79
C TYR A 343 -15.36 4.77 10.90
N SER A 344 -16.31 3.99 10.40
CA SER A 344 -16.25 2.51 10.44
C SER A 344 -15.05 1.94 9.69
N LEU A 345 -14.57 2.63 8.65
CA LEU A 345 -13.35 2.30 7.92
C LEU A 345 -12.06 2.82 8.60
N GLY A 346 -12.16 3.49 9.76
CA GLY A 346 -11.00 4.05 10.46
C GLY A 346 -10.35 5.27 9.79
N ILE A 347 -11.02 5.85 8.78
CA ILE A 347 -10.52 7.01 8.02
C ILE A 347 -10.69 8.28 8.83
N ILE A 348 -11.86 8.46 9.46
CA ILE A 348 -12.15 9.55 10.39
C ILE A 348 -11.96 9.04 11.82
N LYS A 349 -11.12 9.71 12.60
CA LYS A 349 -10.85 9.37 14.01
C LYS A 349 -11.27 10.47 14.98
N GLY A 350 -11.67 11.65 14.46
CA GLY A 350 -11.94 12.84 15.29
C GLY A 350 -10.66 13.52 15.81
N SER A 351 -10.84 14.60 16.54
CA SER A 351 -9.81 15.35 17.25
C SER A 351 -10.21 15.51 18.72
N SER A 352 -9.24 15.40 19.63
CA SER A 352 -9.48 15.64 21.07
C SER A 352 -9.33 17.13 21.41
N ASP A 353 -10.17 17.60 22.30
CA ASP A 353 -10.05 18.94 22.89
C ASP A 353 -9.14 18.98 24.13
N GLY A 354 -8.49 17.85 24.46
CA GLY A 354 -7.68 17.70 25.68
C GLY A 354 -8.48 17.28 26.92
N SER A 355 -9.81 17.31 26.88
CA SER A 355 -10.69 16.84 27.98
C SER A 355 -11.04 15.34 27.88
N GLY A 356 -10.52 14.65 26.85
CA GLY A 356 -10.85 13.26 26.54
C GLY A 356 -12.09 13.10 25.64
N LYS A 357 -12.79 14.18 25.29
CA LYS A 357 -13.84 14.14 24.29
C LYS A 357 -13.27 14.20 22.88
N LEU A 358 -13.90 13.48 21.98
CA LEU A 358 -13.60 13.51 20.55
C LEU A 358 -14.65 14.38 19.82
N TYR A 359 -14.20 15.14 18.83
CA TYR A 359 -15.02 15.98 17.98
C TYR A 359 -14.77 15.67 16.52
N PHE A 360 -15.82 15.67 15.72
CA PHE A 360 -15.73 15.57 14.27
C PHE A 360 -15.52 16.93 13.62
N ASN A 361 -16.09 18.00 14.19
CA ASN A 361 -16.09 19.36 13.67
C ASN A 361 -16.69 19.44 12.25
N PRO A 362 -17.96 19.09 12.04
CA PRO A 362 -18.54 18.84 10.72
C PRO A 362 -18.50 20.04 9.77
N THR A 363 -18.69 21.24 10.28
CA THR A 363 -18.75 22.49 9.49
C THR A 363 -17.39 23.19 9.35
N ALA A 364 -16.38 22.76 10.10
CA ALA A 364 -15.04 23.31 10.00
C ALA A 364 -14.43 22.98 8.64
N ASN A 365 -13.65 23.91 8.07
CA ASN A 365 -12.88 23.65 6.86
C ASN A 365 -11.84 22.56 7.14
N VAL A 366 -11.67 21.61 6.21
CA VAL A 366 -10.62 20.60 6.33
C VAL A 366 -9.27 21.19 5.95
N SER A 367 -8.27 21.05 6.82
CA SER A 367 -6.91 21.45 6.50
C SER A 367 -6.26 20.46 5.53
N ARG A 368 -5.23 20.92 4.80
CA ARG A 368 -4.55 20.09 3.81
C ARG A 368 -3.91 18.84 4.42
N GLN A 369 -3.28 18.94 5.59
CA GLN A 369 -2.70 17.77 6.26
C GLN A 369 -3.78 16.80 6.77
N GLU A 370 -4.95 17.29 7.19
CA GLU A 370 -6.08 16.42 7.59
C GLU A 370 -6.67 15.68 6.40
N ALA A 371 -6.92 16.39 5.29
CA ALA A 371 -7.42 15.77 4.06
C ALA A 371 -6.46 14.70 3.53
N VAL A 372 -5.17 15.02 3.48
CA VAL A 372 -4.10 14.09 3.06
C VAL A 372 -4.03 12.88 4.01
N THR A 373 -4.21 13.07 5.31
CA THR A 373 -4.24 11.97 6.27
C THR A 373 -5.44 11.05 6.06
N MET A 374 -6.62 11.60 5.78
CA MET A 374 -7.81 10.80 5.48
C MET A 374 -7.61 9.98 4.19
N LEU A 375 -7.06 10.59 3.13
CA LEU A 375 -6.72 9.89 1.88
C LEU A 375 -5.63 8.84 2.09
N GLY A 376 -4.58 9.17 2.85
CA GLY A 376 -3.49 8.25 3.13
C GLY A 376 -3.93 7.00 3.89
N ARG A 377 -4.94 7.11 4.74
CA ARG A 377 -5.56 5.96 5.41
C ARG A 377 -6.31 5.01 4.47
N LEU A 378 -6.64 5.45 3.26
CA LEU A 378 -7.20 4.61 2.20
C LEU A 378 -6.12 3.86 1.42
N THR A 379 -4.85 4.30 1.53
CA THR A 379 -3.75 3.75 0.75
C THR A 379 -3.24 2.46 1.38
N GLU A 380 -3.06 1.43 0.57
CA GLU A 380 -2.36 0.22 0.99
C GLU A 380 -0.92 0.53 1.42
N LYS A 381 -0.35 -0.32 2.26
CA LYS A 381 1.06 -0.23 2.68
C LYS A 381 1.98 -0.86 1.63
N GLY A 382 3.28 -0.53 1.70
CA GLY A 382 4.30 -1.05 0.78
C GLY A 382 4.91 0.01 -0.14
N TYR A 383 4.32 1.21 -0.21
CA TYR A 383 4.94 2.32 -0.92
C TYR A 383 6.11 2.91 -0.13
N ALA A 384 7.21 3.16 -0.83
CA ALA A 384 8.38 3.81 -0.24
C ALA A 384 8.00 5.19 0.31
N GLN A 385 8.51 5.49 1.49
CA GLN A 385 8.41 6.83 2.07
C GLN A 385 9.64 7.63 1.65
N GLY A 386 9.43 8.69 0.88
CA GLY A 386 10.46 9.64 0.50
C GLY A 386 10.68 10.72 1.58
N ALA A 387 11.79 11.41 1.51
CA ALA A 387 11.98 12.61 2.32
C ALA A 387 10.94 13.68 1.93
N LEU A 388 10.38 14.35 2.93
CA LEU A 388 9.49 15.49 2.70
C LEU A 388 10.32 16.66 2.12
N LYS A 389 10.05 17.03 0.87
CA LYS A 389 10.80 18.05 0.12
C LYS A 389 10.11 19.43 0.09
N PHE A 390 9.20 19.67 1.02
CA PHE A 390 8.48 20.94 1.09
C PHE A 390 9.25 21.96 1.95
N THR A 391 9.20 23.22 1.56
CA THR A 391 9.89 24.32 2.27
C THR A 391 9.38 24.50 3.70
N ASP A 392 8.14 24.09 3.96
CA ASP A 392 7.45 24.16 5.25
C ASP A 392 7.21 22.78 5.88
N SER A 393 8.04 21.79 5.53
CA SER A 393 7.88 20.41 6.04
C SER A 393 7.91 20.29 7.57
N SER A 394 8.61 21.19 8.26
CA SER A 394 8.64 21.26 9.73
C SER A 394 7.30 21.62 10.38
N ALA A 395 6.37 22.22 9.63
CA ALA A 395 5.02 22.54 10.09
C ALA A 395 4.04 21.38 9.91
N ILE A 396 4.44 20.31 9.22
CA ILE A 396 3.61 19.10 9.06
C ILE A 396 3.64 18.32 10.36
N GLN A 397 2.45 18.04 10.89
CA GLN A 397 2.32 17.30 12.15
C GLN A 397 2.78 15.83 11.96
N SER A 398 3.35 15.25 13.01
CA SER A 398 3.89 13.87 13.00
C SER A 398 2.88 12.83 12.55
N TRP A 399 1.59 13.00 12.91
CA TRP A 399 0.51 12.09 12.51
C TRP A 399 0.14 12.17 11.02
N ALA A 400 0.56 13.24 10.31
CA ALA A 400 0.33 13.44 8.87
C ALA A 400 1.56 13.12 8.02
N ALA A 401 2.77 13.17 8.59
CA ALA A 401 4.04 13.12 7.86
C ALA A 401 4.18 11.87 6.97
N GLU A 402 3.83 10.70 7.49
CA GLU A 402 3.85 9.44 6.72
C GLU A 402 2.96 9.53 5.48
N TYR A 403 1.73 10.00 5.64
CA TYR A 403 0.76 10.08 4.55
C TYR A 403 1.13 11.13 3.50
N VAL A 404 1.66 12.28 3.94
CA VAL A 404 2.17 13.31 3.03
C VAL A 404 3.35 12.76 2.22
N SER A 405 4.28 12.05 2.85
CA SER A 405 5.40 11.40 2.17
C SER A 405 4.91 10.38 1.15
N THR A 406 4.07 9.44 1.56
CA THR A 406 3.55 8.36 0.71
C THR A 406 2.81 8.91 -0.50
N LEU A 407 1.83 9.81 -0.31
CA LEU A 407 1.03 10.36 -1.41
C LEU A 407 1.87 11.25 -2.35
N SER A 408 2.93 11.88 -1.84
CA SER A 408 3.88 12.62 -2.67
C SER A 408 4.72 11.67 -3.53
N THR A 409 5.23 10.58 -2.96
CA THR A 409 5.98 9.55 -3.70
C THR A 409 5.11 8.88 -4.77
N MET A 410 3.84 8.66 -4.49
CA MET A 410 2.85 8.14 -5.47
C MET A 410 2.49 9.15 -6.58
N GLY A 411 2.97 10.39 -6.53
CA GLY A 411 2.64 11.45 -7.50
C GLY A 411 1.21 11.98 -7.41
N ILE A 412 0.47 11.61 -6.35
CA ILE A 412 -0.90 12.08 -6.10
C ILE A 412 -0.88 13.51 -5.58
N LEU A 413 0.07 13.78 -4.67
CA LEU A 413 0.21 15.04 -3.98
C LEU A 413 1.41 15.82 -4.52
N THR A 414 1.19 17.09 -4.86
CA THR A 414 2.23 18.04 -5.22
C THR A 414 2.16 19.26 -4.30
N GLY A 415 3.30 19.92 -4.07
CA GLY A 415 3.35 21.21 -3.40
C GLY A 415 2.83 22.36 -4.28
N PHE A 416 2.84 23.56 -3.72
CA PHE A 416 2.60 24.79 -4.45
C PHE A 416 3.84 25.22 -5.24
N SER A 417 3.70 26.22 -6.12
CA SER A 417 4.78 26.72 -6.96
C SER A 417 5.96 27.31 -6.17
N ASP A 418 5.73 27.73 -4.92
CA ASP A 418 6.75 28.21 -3.98
C ASP A 418 7.46 27.05 -3.22
N GLY A 419 7.15 25.82 -3.56
CA GLY A 419 7.69 24.62 -2.90
C GLY A 419 7.05 24.28 -1.57
N SER A 420 6.04 25.03 -1.11
CA SER A 420 5.35 24.76 0.17
C SER A 420 4.29 23.68 0.05
N PHE A 421 3.97 23.03 1.17
CA PHE A 421 2.84 22.12 1.32
C PHE A 421 1.60 22.80 1.90
N ARG A 422 1.79 23.78 2.78
CA ARG A 422 0.74 24.53 3.53
C ARG A 422 -0.15 23.62 4.36
N PRO A 423 0.39 22.92 5.37
CA PRO A 423 -0.30 21.87 6.10
C PRO A 423 -1.61 22.33 6.77
N ASN A 424 -1.61 23.55 7.32
CA ASN A 424 -2.76 24.13 8.03
C ASN A 424 -3.71 24.93 7.11
N GLY A 425 -3.37 25.09 5.83
CA GLY A 425 -4.23 25.77 4.87
C GLY A 425 -5.50 24.95 4.60
N ALA A 426 -6.66 25.61 4.54
CA ALA A 426 -7.88 24.95 4.13
C ALA A 426 -7.81 24.52 2.66
N MET A 427 -8.34 23.34 2.34
CA MET A 427 -8.42 22.88 0.96
C MET A 427 -9.69 23.40 0.29
N THR A 428 -9.52 23.85 -0.96
CA THR A 428 -10.69 24.17 -1.80
C THR A 428 -11.30 22.90 -2.39
N ARG A 429 -12.54 22.98 -2.82
CA ARG A 429 -13.26 21.88 -3.48
C ARG A 429 -12.54 21.42 -4.75
N ALA A 430 -11.95 22.35 -5.53
CA ALA A 430 -11.16 22.04 -6.71
C ALA A 430 -9.87 21.28 -6.38
N GLN A 431 -9.18 21.64 -5.31
CA GLN A 431 -7.97 20.93 -4.86
C GLN A 431 -8.32 19.50 -4.44
N VAL A 432 -9.41 19.32 -3.70
CA VAL A 432 -9.88 17.97 -3.31
C VAL A 432 -10.27 17.16 -4.54
N ALA A 433 -11.01 17.74 -5.51
CA ALA A 433 -11.36 17.05 -6.75
C ALA A 433 -10.12 16.57 -7.50
N THR A 434 -9.08 17.39 -7.58
CA THR A 434 -7.82 17.05 -8.27
C THR A 434 -7.06 15.93 -7.57
N VAL A 435 -7.03 15.92 -6.24
CA VAL A 435 -6.39 14.83 -5.49
C VAL A 435 -7.17 13.53 -5.66
N LEU A 436 -8.50 13.55 -5.56
CA LEU A 436 -9.34 12.35 -5.79
C LEU A 436 -9.24 11.83 -7.24
N TYR A 437 -9.09 12.71 -8.22
CA TYR A 437 -8.89 12.31 -9.62
C TYR A 437 -7.57 11.60 -9.84
N LYS A 438 -6.51 12.03 -9.13
CA LYS A 438 -5.19 11.41 -9.20
C LYS A 438 -5.10 10.13 -8.37
N PHE A 439 -5.93 9.99 -7.31
CA PHE A 439 -5.95 8.83 -6.41
C PHE A 439 -6.52 7.59 -7.07
#